data_4bb17407ed9f70757f76e4c360f8d6b0
#
_entry.id   4bb17407ed9f70757f76e4c360f8d6b0
#
_cell.length_a   1.000
_cell.length_b   1.000
_cell.length_c   1.000
_cell.angle_alpha   90.00
_cell.angle_beta   90.00
_cell.angle_gamma   90.00
#
_symmetry.space_group_name_H-M   'P 1'
#
loop_
_entity.id
_entity.type
_entity.pdbx_description
1 polymer ?
#
loop_
_entity_poly.entity_id
_entity_poly.type
_entity_poly.pdbx_seq_one_letter_code
_entity_poly.pdbx_strand_id
1 'polypeptide(L)'
;MAVGINPNAKKPLLYALIAAVVVGLGIWKTFVYDKREIDVSGEIKMVGSVAIPDAPEASTNKEVVKLDFPGDKPSVNGGTRFTLKVMAWQSQNGWGYAAGGPRTTKGSLFDKYNLDVDLVRQDDCAQSCADFVKFVKDYKENPNTPGVGVSFMWTGAIGYLKGLTESLKELGPDYAPIIVFSSGKSNGEDQVIGDPSIKSNPQLLKGQVCIGVRLDGDQDVAIKYANDNNVKVNPNPKYYDYDALNLMYPEKADFIMSSNKYNAGTQEKRRVVQNGKTTTRDTMVSATMVATWTPGDDVAFKGKGGVSIISTKEYSSMMSNAIIVCKKWANDHRTDVENIIMALAQAGDQIRNFDDAKRYACGLNVKIYGEKDLKFWYDTYNSIPWNSTSHIGGSMVYNLADMANFYGLGETRQDIAKAVYQSFADMQSKYYPEDIAGYLDYFKAVDKSFSMGVI
;
A
#
# COMPACT_ATOMS: atom_id res chain seq x y z
N MET A 1 -31.20 -73.38 -20.89
CA MET A 1 -31.58 -72.19 -21.66
C MET A 1 -30.79 -71.00 -21.12
N ALA A 2 -29.76 -70.57 -21.85
CA ALA A 2 -29.01 -69.37 -21.48
C ALA A 2 -29.76 -68.15 -22.01
N VAL A 3 -30.25 -67.31 -21.10
CA VAL A 3 -30.89 -66.05 -21.46
C VAL A 3 -29.78 -65.08 -21.92
N GLY A 4 -29.68 -64.90 -23.25
CA GLY A 4 -28.76 -63.97 -23.88
C GLY A 4 -29.16 -62.52 -23.50
N ILE A 5 -28.39 -61.88 -22.66
CA ILE A 5 -28.55 -60.47 -22.35
C ILE A 5 -28.14 -59.63 -23.57
N ASN A 6 -29.12 -58.99 -24.20
CA ASN A 6 -28.89 -58.12 -25.36
C ASN A 6 -27.86 -57.01 -25.02
N PRO A 7 -26.68 -56.96 -25.67
CA PRO A 7 -25.64 -55.97 -25.37
C PRO A 7 -26.06 -54.52 -25.60
N ASN A 8 -27.11 -54.28 -26.40
CA ASN A 8 -27.65 -52.94 -26.66
C ASN A 8 -28.54 -52.40 -25.55
N ALA A 9 -29.02 -53.26 -24.60
CA ALA A 9 -29.80 -52.84 -23.44
C ALA A 9 -28.91 -52.25 -22.31
N LYS A 10 -27.61 -52.49 -22.31
CA LYS A 10 -26.66 -51.96 -21.30
C LYS A 10 -26.36 -50.47 -21.46
N LYS A 11 -26.39 -49.94 -22.68
CA LYS A 11 -26.11 -48.52 -22.94
C LYS A 11 -27.15 -47.56 -22.34
N PRO A 12 -28.47 -47.71 -22.54
CA PRO A 12 -29.45 -46.82 -21.95
C PRO A 12 -29.47 -46.91 -20.41
N LEU A 13 -29.19 -48.08 -19.83
CA LEU A 13 -29.10 -48.23 -18.38
C LEU A 13 -27.88 -47.48 -17.81
N LEU A 14 -26.75 -47.52 -18.49
CA LEU A 14 -25.54 -46.78 -18.12
C LEU A 14 -25.78 -45.26 -18.18
N TYR A 15 -26.41 -44.77 -19.25
CA TYR A 15 -26.74 -43.34 -19.36
C TYR A 15 -27.73 -42.87 -18.33
N ALA A 16 -28.72 -43.68 -17.99
CA ALA A 16 -29.68 -43.40 -16.90
C ALA A 16 -28.99 -43.34 -15.54
N LEU A 17 -28.01 -44.24 -15.30
CA LEU A 17 -27.25 -44.25 -14.06
C LEU A 17 -26.33 -43.00 -13.95
N ILE A 18 -25.66 -42.61 -15.03
CA ILE A 18 -24.83 -41.39 -15.09
C ILE A 18 -25.71 -40.16 -14.86
N ALA A 19 -26.87 -40.07 -15.53
CA ALA A 19 -27.80 -38.96 -15.34
C ALA A 19 -28.31 -38.89 -13.87
N ALA A 20 -28.63 -40.03 -13.26
CA ALA A 20 -29.05 -40.07 -11.85
C ALA A 20 -27.92 -39.64 -10.89
N VAL A 21 -26.67 -40.04 -11.17
CA VAL A 21 -25.49 -39.58 -10.39
C VAL A 21 -25.26 -38.07 -10.53
N VAL A 22 -25.34 -37.53 -11.77
CA VAL A 22 -25.18 -36.10 -12.01
C VAL A 22 -26.28 -35.27 -11.33
N VAL A 23 -27.54 -35.72 -11.43
CA VAL A 23 -28.68 -35.09 -10.76
C VAL A 23 -28.54 -35.23 -9.24
N GLY A 24 -28.12 -36.40 -8.74
CA GLY A 24 -27.87 -36.62 -7.31
C GLY A 24 -26.76 -35.75 -6.75
N LEU A 25 -25.66 -35.58 -7.49
CA LEU A 25 -24.55 -34.67 -7.15
C LEU A 25 -25.00 -33.21 -7.20
N GLY A 26 -25.84 -32.84 -8.17
CA GLY A 26 -26.41 -31.48 -8.25
C GLY A 26 -27.34 -31.20 -7.06
N ILE A 27 -28.21 -32.12 -6.72
CA ILE A 27 -29.09 -32.00 -5.54
C ILE A 27 -28.25 -31.96 -4.25
N TRP A 28 -27.30 -32.89 -4.10
CA TRP A 28 -26.41 -32.91 -2.93
C TRP A 28 -25.62 -31.61 -2.78
N LYS A 29 -25.04 -31.10 -3.89
CA LYS A 29 -24.35 -29.82 -3.88
C LYS A 29 -25.27 -28.68 -3.43
N THR A 30 -26.46 -28.55 -4.06
CA THR A 30 -27.35 -27.41 -3.83
C THR A 30 -28.06 -27.46 -2.48
N PHE A 31 -28.48 -28.66 -2.01
CA PHE A 31 -29.33 -28.80 -0.82
C PHE A 31 -28.60 -29.31 0.42
N VAL A 32 -27.42 -29.90 0.28
CA VAL A 32 -26.66 -30.45 1.40
C VAL A 32 -25.31 -29.71 1.55
N TYR A 33 -24.51 -29.66 0.49
CA TYR A 33 -23.18 -29.07 0.58
C TYR A 33 -23.23 -27.54 0.72
N ASP A 34 -24.04 -26.86 -0.11
CA ASP A 34 -24.16 -25.39 -0.08
C ASP A 34 -24.92 -24.87 1.17
N LYS A 35 -25.59 -25.77 1.89
CA LYS A 35 -26.27 -25.49 3.18
C LYS A 35 -25.43 -25.90 4.40
N ARG A 36 -24.27 -26.49 4.19
CA ARG A 36 -23.41 -26.91 5.28
C ARG A 36 -22.91 -25.71 6.06
N GLU A 37 -23.10 -25.69 7.36
CA GLU A 37 -22.45 -24.73 8.24
C GLU A 37 -20.94 -24.98 8.23
N ILE A 38 -20.15 -23.94 7.86
CA ILE A 38 -18.69 -23.98 7.88
C ILE A 38 -18.25 -23.11 9.05
N ASP A 39 -17.38 -23.64 9.90
CA ASP A 39 -16.78 -22.87 10.96
C ASP A 39 -15.74 -21.91 10.34
N VAL A 40 -15.98 -20.61 10.45
CA VAL A 40 -15.11 -19.52 9.97
C VAL A 40 -14.56 -18.66 11.11
N SER A 41 -14.71 -19.13 12.35
CA SER A 41 -14.26 -18.40 13.55
C SER A 41 -12.75 -18.10 13.55
N GLY A 42 -11.97 -18.95 12.89
CA GLY A 42 -10.54 -18.76 12.70
C GLY A 42 -10.17 -17.66 11.71
N GLU A 43 -11.07 -17.34 10.76
CA GLU A 43 -10.87 -16.29 9.76
C GLU A 43 -11.33 -14.93 10.28
N ILE A 44 -12.46 -14.89 11.00
CA ILE A 44 -13.08 -13.68 11.56
C ILE A 44 -12.68 -13.55 13.01
N LYS A 45 -11.67 -12.75 13.28
CA LYS A 45 -11.05 -12.67 14.61
C LYS A 45 -10.67 -11.25 14.99
N MET A 46 -10.31 -11.07 16.23
CA MET A 46 -9.63 -9.89 16.76
C MET A 46 -8.18 -10.29 17.05
N VAL A 47 -7.25 -9.53 16.50
CA VAL A 47 -5.81 -9.79 16.70
C VAL A 47 -5.29 -9.09 17.94
N GLY A 48 -5.97 -8.05 18.40
CA GLY A 48 -5.57 -7.17 19.48
C GLY A 48 -4.95 -5.87 18.95
N SER A 49 -4.80 -4.91 19.85
CA SER A 49 -4.18 -3.63 19.52
C SER A 49 -2.73 -3.81 19.05
N VAL A 50 -2.37 -3.06 18.02
CA VAL A 50 -1.00 -3.01 17.47
C VAL A 50 -0.35 -1.73 18.00
N ALA A 51 0.51 -1.87 19.01
CA ALA A 51 1.27 -0.74 19.52
C ALA A 51 2.34 -0.31 18.51
N ILE A 52 2.37 0.98 18.20
CA ILE A 52 3.41 1.61 17.38
C ILE A 52 3.99 2.80 18.14
N PRO A 53 5.30 3.09 18.01
CA PRO A 53 5.89 4.27 18.62
C PRO A 53 5.37 5.52 17.91
N ASP A 54 5.32 6.64 18.64
CA ASP A 54 5.05 7.94 18.04
C ASP A 54 6.19 8.34 17.11
N ALA A 55 5.87 8.95 15.97
CA ALA A 55 6.89 9.54 15.12
C ALA A 55 7.39 10.83 15.77
N PRO A 56 8.70 11.08 15.82
CA PRO A 56 9.21 12.36 16.26
C PRO A 56 8.70 13.47 15.36
N GLU A 57 8.53 14.66 15.93
CA GLU A 57 8.20 15.84 15.15
C GLU A 57 9.28 16.11 14.10
N ALA A 58 8.83 16.59 12.97
CA ALA A 58 9.71 16.94 11.89
C ALA A 58 10.65 18.10 12.29
N SER A 59 11.95 17.86 12.21
CA SER A 59 12.95 18.89 12.46
C SER A 59 13.02 19.88 11.28
N THR A 60 13.07 21.19 11.57
CA THR A 60 13.46 22.20 10.58
C THR A 60 14.86 22.67 10.92
N ASN A 61 15.76 22.63 9.92
CA ASN A 61 17.10 23.14 10.11
C ASN A 61 17.13 24.63 9.72
N LYS A 62 17.44 25.50 10.66
CA LYS A 62 17.47 26.97 10.45
C LYS A 62 18.68 27.45 9.64
N GLU A 63 19.68 26.59 9.42
CA GLU A 63 20.91 26.92 8.69
C GLU A 63 20.85 26.50 7.22
N VAL A 64 19.70 26.01 6.74
CA VAL A 64 19.54 25.59 5.34
C VAL A 64 19.64 26.81 4.42
N VAL A 65 20.57 26.75 3.47
CA VAL A 65 20.66 27.72 2.39
C VAL A 65 19.64 27.37 1.31
N LYS A 66 18.84 28.36 0.90
CA LYS A 66 17.88 28.20 -0.17
C LYS A 66 18.58 27.94 -1.49
N LEU A 67 18.11 26.94 -2.24
CA LEU A 67 18.62 26.62 -3.56
C LEU A 67 17.76 27.27 -4.65
N ASP A 68 18.39 27.59 -5.77
CA ASP A 68 17.69 28.00 -6.98
C ASP A 68 16.95 26.80 -7.60
N PHE A 69 15.81 27.08 -8.20
CA PHE A 69 15.07 26.04 -8.93
C PHE A 69 15.78 25.70 -10.24
N PRO A 70 15.83 24.41 -10.61
CA PRO A 70 16.40 24.00 -11.89
C PRO A 70 15.53 24.47 -13.06
N GLY A 71 16.15 24.54 -14.24
CA GLY A 71 15.42 24.78 -15.48
C GLY A 71 14.65 23.54 -15.96
N ASP A 72 13.78 23.72 -16.96
CA ASP A 72 12.95 22.63 -17.52
C ASP A 72 13.70 21.75 -18.54
N LYS A 73 14.94 22.07 -18.91
CA LYS A 73 15.69 21.30 -19.91
C LYS A 73 16.16 19.96 -19.30
N PRO A 74 15.96 18.84 -20.00
CA PRO A 74 16.50 17.55 -19.55
C PRO A 74 18.02 17.63 -19.32
N SER A 75 18.49 16.92 -18.29
CA SER A 75 19.90 16.69 -18.09
C SER A 75 20.47 15.76 -19.18
N VAL A 76 21.72 15.94 -19.51
CA VAL A 76 22.50 15.09 -20.42
C VAL A 76 23.83 14.68 -19.77
N ASN A 77 23.81 14.51 -18.45
CA ASN A 77 25.02 14.25 -17.66
C ASN A 77 25.66 12.87 -17.89
N GLY A 78 24.92 11.94 -18.51
CA GLY A 78 25.40 10.56 -18.75
C GLY A 78 25.53 9.70 -17.49
N GLY A 79 24.92 10.14 -16.37
CA GLY A 79 24.96 9.46 -15.09
C GLY A 79 24.15 8.17 -15.05
N THR A 80 24.16 7.51 -13.90
CA THR A 80 23.42 6.26 -13.68
C THR A 80 21.94 6.47 -13.87
N ARG A 81 21.34 5.67 -14.75
CA ARG A 81 19.92 5.70 -15.04
C ARG A 81 19.14 4.87 -14.03
N PHE A 82 18.13 5.52 -13.45
CA PHE A 82 17.23 4.88 -12.49
C PHE A 82 15.80 5.32 -12.73
N THR A 83 14.87 4.36 -12.80
CA THR A 83 13.43 4.63 -12.87
C THR A 83 12.78 4.29 -11.54
N LEU A 84 12.08 5.25 -10.92
CA LEU A 84 11.23 4.98 -9.78
C LEU A 84 9.77 4.89 -10.23
N LYS A 85 9.12 3.77 -9.93
CA LYS A 85 7.66 3.66 -10.03
C LYS A 85 7.04 4.34 -8.81
N VAL A 86 6.29 5.40 -9.05
CA VAL A 86 5.65 6.22 -8.02
C VAL A 86 4.14 6.11 -8.10
N MET A 87 3.47 6.13 -6.97
CA MET A 87 2.02 6.32 -6.89
C MET A 87 1.69 7.82 -6.79
N ALA A 88 0.45 8.22 -7.06
CA ALA A 88 0.01 9.60 -6.85
C ALA A 88 -0.08 9.91 -5.34
N TRP A 89 1.08 10.09 -4.70
CA TRP A 89 1.22 10.25 -3.25
C TRP A 89 2.27 11.30 -2.88
N GLN A 90 1.87 12.30 -2.09
CA GLN A 90 2.67 13.50 -1.86
C GLN A 90 3.84 13.32 -0.89
N SER A 91 3.91 12.23 -0.14
CA SER A 91 5.11 11.86 0.63
C SER A 91 6.36 11.71 -0.25
N GLN A 92 6.17 11.58 -1.57
CA GLN A 92 7.21 11.43 -2.58
C GLN A 92 7.61 12.76 -3.25
N ASN A 93 7.10 13.91 -2.80
CA ASN A 93 7.39 15.23 -3.39
C ASN A 93 8.90 15.56 -3.44
N GLY A 94 9.69 15.00 -2.52
CA GLY A 94 11.15 15.11 -2.53
C GLY A 94 11.78 14.60 -3.83
N TRP A 95 11.23 13.54 -4.42
CA TRP A 95 11.72 12.97 -5.69
C TRP A 95 11.52 13.93 -6.86
N GLY A 96 10.31 14.47 -7.01
CA GLY A 96 10.01 15.47 -8.03
C GLY A 96 10.89 16.70 -7.89
N TYR A 97 11.07 17.21 -6.66
CA TYR A 97 11.95 18.34 -6.38
C TYR A 97 13.41 18.03 -6.75
N ALA A 98 13.94 16.87 -6.33
CA ALA A 98 15.32 16.47 -6.61
C ALA A 98 15.59 16.25 -8.10
N ALA A 99 14.59 15.78 -8.86
CA ALA A 99 14.66 15.63 -10.31
C ALA A 99 14.43 16.95 -11.06
N GLY A 100 13.70 17.91 -10.48
CA GLY A 100 13.25 19.12 -11.15
C GLY A 100 12.09 18.87 -12.14
N GLY A 101 11.46 17.69 -12.09
CA GLY A 101 10.38 17.28 -12.98
C GLY A 101 10.13 15.78 -12.97
N PRO A 102 9.37 15.26 -13.96
CA PRO A 102 9.21 13.81 -14.15
C PRO A 102 10.54 13.10 -14.47
N ARG A 103 11.52 13.83 -14.94
CA ARG A 103 12.88 13.34 -15.23
C ARG A 103 13.90 14.37 -14.77
N THR A 104 15.13 13.89 -14.51
CA THR A 104 16.26 14.75 -14.12
C THR A 104 16.44 15.90 -15.12
N THR A 105 16.35 17.12 -14.61
CA THR A 105 16.57 18.35 -15.38
C THR A 105 17.93 18.96 -15.06
N LYS A 106 18.47 19.74 -15.99
CA LYS A 106 19.76 20.42 -15.84
C LYS A 106 19.76 21.36 -14.63
N GLY A 107 20.73 21.17 -13.73
CA GLY A 107 20.89 21.94 -12.50
C GLY A 107 20.05 21.46 -11.33
N SER A 108 19.24 20.41 -11.49
CA SER A 108 18.53 19.75 -10.39
C SER A 108 19.49 19.05 -9.42
N LEU A 109 18.98 18.59 -8.28
CA LEU A 109 19.82 17.88 -7.31
C LEU A 109 20.36 16.58 -7.90
N PHE A 110 19.53 15.79 -8.58
CA PHE A 110 20.00 14.56 -9.23
C PHE A 110 21.04 14.85 -10.32
N ASP A 111 20.89 15.92 -11.10
CA ASP A 111 21.90 16.33 -12.08
C ASP A 111 23.25 16.66 -11.42
N LYS A 112 23.24 17.38 -10.29
CA LYS A 112 24.45 17.70 -9.51
C LYS A 112 25.16 16.47 -8.95
N TYR A 113 24.42 15.41 -8.67
CA TYR A 113 24.94 14.10 -8.21
C TYR A 113 25.22 13.12 -9.35
N ASN A 114 25.16 13.57 -10.62
CA ASN A 114 25.38 12.75 -11.82
C ASN A 114 24.43 11.54 -11.90
N LEU A 115 23.15 11.77 -11.64
CA LEU A 115 22.08 10.78 -11.70
C LEU A 115 21.09 11.14 -12.81
N ASP A 116 20.58 10.14 -13.54
CA ASP A 116 19.51 10.29 -14.53
C ASP A 116 18.28 9.50 -14.04
N VAL A 117 17.38 10.19 -13.31
CA VAL A 117 16.21 9.59 -12.65
C VAL A 117 14.94 9.92 -13.41
N ASP A 118 14.17 8.87 -13.75
CA ASP A 118 12.84 8.96 -14.31
C ASP A 118 11.79 8.61 -13.22
N LEU A 119 10.77 9.45 -13.05
CA LEU A 119 9.62 9.20 -12.18
C LEU A 119 8.43 8.77 -13.03
N VAL A 120 8.01 7.53 -12.90
CA VAL A 120 6.94 6.94 -13.71
C VAL A 120 5.76 6.58 -12.82
N ARG A 121 4.64 7.30 -12.99
CA ARG A 121 3.41 6.98 -12.26
C ARG A 121 2.92 5.57 -12.56
N GLN A 122 2.68 4.79 -11.51
CA GLN A 122 2.07 3.48 -11.58
C GLN A 122 1.27 3.22 -10.30
N ASP A 123 -0.04 3.45 -10.35
CA ASP A 123 -0.93 3.26 -9.19
C ASP A 123 -1.37 1.80 -9.03
N ASP A 124 -1.17 0.94 -10.03
CA ASP A 124 -1.39 -0.51 -9.92
C ASP A 124 -0.15 -1.16 -9.31
N CYS A 125 -0.25 -1.53 -8.02
CA CYS A 125 0.84 -2.15 -7.27
C CYS A 125 1.29 -3.48 -7.87
N ALA A 126 0.38 -4.26 -8.45
CA ALA A 126 0.71 -5.54 -9.11
C ALA A 126 1.54 -5.30 -10.37
N GLN A 127 1.21 -4.26 -11.16
CA GLN A 127 2.00 -3.88 -12.33
C GLN A 127 3.39 -3.35 -11.91
N SER A 128 3.47 -2.54 -10.84
CA SER A 128 4.76 -2.10 -10.29
C SER A 128 5.64 -3.27 -9.89
N CYS A 129 5.08 -4.29 -9.25
CA CYS A 129 5.80 -5.53 -8.92
C CYS A 129 6.25 -6.30 -10.17
N ALA A 130 5.40 -6.40 -11.19
CA ALA A 130 5.74 -7.09 -12.44
C ALA A 130 6.89 -6.39 -13.18
N ASP A 131 6.85 -5.06 -13.26
CA ASP A 131 7.91 -4.24 -13.86
C ASP A 131 9.24 -4.41 -13.11
N PHE A 132 9.19 -4.45 -11.77
CA PHE A 132 10.37 -4.69 -10.95
C PHE A 132 10.95 -6.09 -11.18
N VAL A 133 10.12 -7.14 -11.17
CA VAL A 133 10.57 -8.52 -11.43
C VAL A 133 11.21 -8.64 -12.81
N LYS A 134 10.60 -8.02 -13.84
CA LYS A 134 11.17 -7.99 -15.18
C LYS A 134 12.55 -7.32 -15.17
N PHE A 135 12.69 -6.14 -14.53
CA PHE A 135 13.97 -5.45 -14.41
C PHE A 135 15.05 -6.35 -13.78
N VAL A 136 14.74 -7.00 -12.65
CA VAL A 136 15.74 -7.82 -11.94
C VAL A 136 16.21 -8.99 -12.78
N LYS A 137 15.32 -9.62 -13.56
CA LYS A 137 15.68 -10.67 -14.54
C LYS A 137 16.58 -10.12 -15.64
N ASP A 138 16.20 -8.99 -16.24
CA ASP A 138 16.98 -8.33 -17.29
C ASP A 138 18.36 -7.89 -16.75
N TYR A 139 18.44 -7.38 -15.51
CA TYR A 139 19.69 -6.98 -14.88
C TYR A 139 20.63 -8.15 -14.62
N LYS A 140 20.11 -9.32 -14.29
CA LYS A 140 20.91 -10.54 -14.15
C LYS A 140 21.59 -10.92 -15.45
N GLU A 141 20.89 -10.77 -16.58
CA GLU A 141 21.43 -11.09 -17.91
C GLU A 141 22.37 -9.99 -18.43
N ASN A 142 22.06 -8.72 -18.10
CA ASN A 142 22.84 -7.56 -18.54
C ASN A 142 23.00 -6.52 -17.41
N PRO A 143 24.15 -6.44 -16.74
CA PRO A 143 24.42 -5.49 -15.66
C PRO A 143 24.36 -4.01 -16.06
N ASN A 144 24.28 -3.69 -17.37
CA ASN A 144 24.08 -2.33 -17.85
C ASN A 144 22.60 -1.93 -17.96
N THR A 145 21.67 -2.83 -17.59
CA THR A 145 20.23 -2.54 -17.56
C THR A 145 19.98 -1.39 -16.57
N PRO A 146 19.28 -0.31 -16.98
CA PRO A 146 18.93 0.80 -16.08
C PRO A 146 18.19 0.31 -14.84
N GLY A 147 18.52 0.88 -13.67
CA GLY A 147 17.89 0.51 -12.41
C GLY A 147 16.40 0.81 -12.39
N VAL A 148 15.64 -0.05 -11.72
CA VAL A 148 14.22 0.19 -11.41
C VAL A 148 14.00 -0.01 -9.92
N GLY A 149 13.36 0.97 -9.29
CA GLY A 149 12.82 0.89 -7.94
C GLY A 149 11.32 1.04 -7.95
N VAL A 150 10.70 0.60 -6.85
CA VAL A 150 9.28 0.80 -6.60
C VAL A 150 9.08 1.45 -5.24
N SER A 151 8.09 2.33 -5.14
CA SER A 151 7.72 3.00 -3.91
C SER A 151 6.36 2.49 -3.45
N PHE A 152 6.30 1.96 -2.23
CA PHE A 152 5.07 1.52 -1.59
C PHE A 152 4.87 2.20 -0.24
N MET A 153 3.67 2.11 0.31
CA MET A 153 3.38 2.44 1.70
C MET A 153 4.08 1.43 2.62
N TRP A 154 4.63 1.89 3.74
CA TRP A 154 5.50 1.09 4.60
C TRP A 154 4.87 -0.23 5.05
N THR A 155 3.64 -0.20 5.55
CA THR A 155 2.97 -1.41 6.01
C THR A 155 2.51 -2.29 4.84
N GLY A 156 2.06 -1.71 3.74
CA GLY A 156 1.73 -2.43 2.51
C GLY A 156 2.95 -3.10 1.86
N ALA A 157 4.14 -2.51 1.98
CA ALA A 157 5.38 -3.07 1.45
C ALA A 157 5.69 -4.48 1.98
N ILE A 158 5.20 -4.85 3.17
CA ILE A 158 5.45 -6.17 3.79
C ILE A 158 4.98 -7.30 2.87
N GLY A 159 3.73 -7.22 2.40
CA GLY A 159 3.15 -8.23 1.51
C GLY A 159 3.79 -8.23 0.13
N TYR A 160 3.99 -7.05 -0.46
CA TYR A 160 4.64 -6.92 -1.77
C TYR A 160 6.09 -7.42 -1.74
N LEU A 161 6.84 -7.12 -0.69
CA LEU A 161 8.23 -7.56 -0.54
C LEU A 161 8.32 -9.09 -0.47
N LYS A 162 7.39 -9.74 0.23
CA LYS A 162 7.32 -11.21 0.25
C LYS A 162 7.02 -11.76 -1.14
N GLY A 163 6.01 -11.24 -1.83
CA GLY A 163 5.65 -11.67 -3.18
C GLY A 163 6.79 -11.51 -4.19
N LEU A 164 7.49 -10.38 -4.13
CA LEU A 164 8.69 -10.12 -4.94
C LEU A 164 9.82 -11.11 -4.62
N THR A 165 10.05 -11.38 -3.34
CA THR A 165 11.09 -12.35 -2.91
C THR A 165 10.80 -13.75 -3.44
N GLU A 166 9.56 -14.22 -3.35
CA GLU A 166 9.17 -15.53 -3.91
C GLU A 166 9.32 -15.57 -5.44
N SER A 167 8.97 -14.48 -6.13
CA SER A 167 9.07 -14.38 -7.59
C SER A 167 10.51 -14.35 -8.10
N LEU A 168 11.47 -13.97 -7.25
CA LEU A 168 12.88 -13.80 -7.60
C LEU A 168 13.80 -14.84 -6.96
N LYS A 169 13.28 -15.75 -6.14
CA LYS A 169 14.08 -16.70 -5.35
C LYS A 169 15.04 -17.56 -6.19
N GLU A 170 14.64 -17.96 -7.39
CA GLU A 170 15.45 -18.77 -8.32
C GLU A 170 16.68 -18.01 -8.87
N LEU A 171 16.69 -16.67 -8.75
CA LEU A 171 17.84 -15.86 -9.17
C LEU A 171 18.95 -15.82 -8.13
N GLY A 172 18.65 -16.22 -6.89
CA GLY A 172 19.58 -16.24 -5.78
C GLY A 172 19.44 -15.04 -4.84
N PRO A 173 20.03 -15.10 -3.63
CA PRO A 173 19.83 -14.12 -2.56
C PRO A 173 20.36 -12.71 -2.86
N ASP A 174 21.28 -12.57 -3.80
CA ASP A 174 21.80 -11.26 -4.21
C ASP A 174 20.79 -10.47 -5.03
N TYR A 175 19.85 -11.14 -5.69
CA TYR A 175 18.79 -10.52 -6.48
C TYR A 175 17.51 -10.30 -5.69
N ALA A 176 17.53 -10.50 -4.37
CA ALA A 176 16.38 -10.24 -3.52
C ALA A 176 15.99 -8.75 -3.52
N PRO A 177 14.69 -8.43 -3.40
CA PRO A 177 14.23 -7.07 -3.16
C PRO A 177 14.58 -6.66 -1.73
N ILE A 178 15.03 -5.41 -1.56
CA ILE A 178 15.31 -4.81 -0.24
C ILE A 178 14.76 -3.39 -0.17
N ILE A 179 14.31 -2.97 1.01
CA ILE A 179 14.03 -1.57 1.31
C ILE A 179 15.34 -0.89 1.70
N VAL A 180 15.69 0.22 1.07
CA VAL A 180 16.95 0.92 1.31
C VAL A 180 16.79 2.22 2.07
N PHE A 181 15.63 2.91 1.94
CA PHE A 181 15.32 4.14 2.67
C PHE A 181 13.83 4.52 2.56
N SER A 182 13.47 5.59 3.26
CA SER A 182 12.18 6.27 3.20
C SER A 182 12.41 7.75 2.99
N SER A 183 11.66 8.40 2.10
CA SER A 183 11.84 9.81 1.72
C SER A 183 10.71 10.73 2.20
N GLY A 184 9.73 10.18 2.89
CA GLY A 184 8.60 10.94 3.43
C GLY A 184 7.54 10.04 4.03
N LYS A 185 6.49 10.65 4.55
CA LYS A 185 5.36 9.94 5.19
C LYS A 185 4.03 10.62 4.95
N SER A 186 2.97 9.86 5.08
CA SER A 186 1.62 10.38 5.32
C SER A 186 1.52 11.02 6.71
N ASN A 187 0.84 12.13 6.78
CA ASN A 187 0.55 12.87 8.01
C ASN A 187 -0.93 13.29 8.02
N GLY A 188 -1.80 12.30 7.83
CA GLY A 188 -3.25 12.46 7.70
C GLY A 188 -3.79 12.08 6.32
N GLU A 189 -2.94 11.90 5.32
CA GLU A 189 -3.34 11.62 3.92
C GLU A 189 -4.00 10.25 3.78
N ASP A 190 -3.44 9.22 4.43
CA ASP A 190 -4.05 7.90 4.49
C ASP A 190 -5.09 7.86 5.61
N GLN A 191 -6.34 7.57 5.24
CA GLN A 191 -7.46 7.69 6.17
C GLN A 191 -8.62 6.75 5.86
N VAL A 192 -9.44 6.53 6.87
CA VAL A 192 -10.71 5.82 6.76
C VAL A 192 -11.85 6.82 6.82
N ILE A 193 -12.68 6.83 5.79
CA ILE A 193 -13.83 7.73 5.65
C ILE A 193 -15.12 6.94 5.84
N GLY A 194 -16.06 7.47 6.61
CA GLY A 194 -17.35 6.82 6.87
C GLY A 194 -18.32 7.70 7.66
N ASP A 195 -19.29 7.06 8.30
CA ASP A 195 -20.31 7.74 9.09
C ASP A 195 -19.71 8.37 10.36
N PRO A 196 -20.04 9.65 10.68
CA PRO A 196 -19.52 10.35 11.86
C PRO A 196 -19.85 9.67 13.20
N SER A 197 -20.92 8.89 13.28
CA SER A 197 -21.27 8.16 14.50
C SER A 197 -20.23 7.11 14.89
N ILE A 198 -19.50 6.54 13.91
CA ILE A 198 -18.42 5.58 14.15
C ILE A 198 -17.26 6.24 14.89
N LYS A 199 -16.92 7.48 14.53
CA LYS A 199 -15.84 8.22 15.22
C LYS A 199 -16.15 8.45 16.70
N SER A 200 -17.40 8.73 17.03
CA SER A 200 -17.85 8.93 18.43
C SER A 200 -18.12 7.62 19.17
N ASN A 201 -18.45 6.55 18.45
CA ASN A 201 -18.67 5.21 19.01
C ASN A 201 -18.07 4.12 18.09
N PRO A 202 -16.79 3.75 18.28
CA PRO A 202 -16.12 2.75 17.44
C PRO A 202 -16.76 1.35 17.45
N GLN A 203 -17.63 1.03 18.44
CA GLN A 203 -18.37 -0.23 18.43
C GLN A 203 -19.36 -0.32 17.25
N LEU A 204 -19.71 0.81 16.63
CA LEU A 204 -20.50 0.86 15.40
C LEU A 204 -19.74 0.37 14.15
N LEU A 205 -18.45 0.06 14.25
CA LEU A 205 -17.69 -0.67 13.21
C LEU A 205 -18.27 -2.07 12.97
N LYS A 206 -18.96 -2.65 13.96
CA LYS A 206 -19.62 -3.96 13.81
C LYS A 206 -20.69 -3.91 12.71
N GLY A 207 -20.58 -4.82 11.77
CA GLY A 207 -21.46 -4.87 10.61
C GLY A 207 -21.12 -3.87 9.50
N GLN A 208 -20.17 -2.96 9.69
CA GLN A 208 -19.73 -2.08 8.61
C GLN A 208 -18.92 -2.84 7.56
N VAL A 209 -18.87 -2.29 6.35
CA VAL A 209 -18.09 -2.80 5.22
C VAL A 209 -17.11 -1.71 4.79
N CYS A 210 -15.82 -1.94 4.99
CA CYS A 210 -14.76 -1.03 4.58
C CYS A 210 -14.13 -1.54 3.28
N ILE A 211 -14.23 -0.75 2.21
CA ILE A 211 -13.51 -1.02 0.96
C ILE A 211 -12.15 -0.36 0.99
N GLY A 212 -11.11 -1.09 0.56
CA GLY A 212 -9.73 -0.61 0.46
C GLY A 212 -8.89 -1.61 -0.33
N VAL A 213 -7.69 -1.22 -0.71
CA VAL A 213 -6.77 -2.10 -1.43
C VAL A 213 -6.25 -3.19 -0.49
N ARG A 214 -6.36 -4.45 -0.95
CA ARG A 214 -5.96 -5.59 -0.14
C ARG A 214 -4.45 -5.60 0.12
N LEU A 215 -4.05 -5.79 1.36
CA LEU A 215 -2.65 -5.79 1.82
C LEU A 215 -1.94 -4.45 1.62
N ASP A 216 -2.67 -3.36 1.42
CA ASP A 216 -2.09 -2.03 1.35
C ASP A 216 -2.24 -1.27 2.66
N GLY A 217 -1.40 -0.25 2.83
CA GLY A 217 -1.27 0.47 4.08
C GLY A 217 -2.52 1.20 4.53
N ASP A 218 -3.32 1.75 3.61
CA ASP A 218 -4.56 2.44 3.92
C ASP A 218 -5.59 1.50 4.56
N GLN A 219 -5.69 0.25 4.07
CA GLN A 219 -6.56 -0.75 4.67
C GLN A 219 -6.08 -1.17 6.08
N ASP A 220 -4.77 -1.18 6.31
CA ASP A 220 -4.18 -1.46 7.62
C ASP A 220 -4.57 -0.40 8.66
N VAL A 221 -4.83 0.85 8.26
CA VAL A 221 -5.39 1.89 9.15
C VAL A 221 -6.76 1.45 9.69
N ALA A 222 -7.63 0.93 8.81
CA ALA A 222 -8.95 0.44 9.22
C ALA A 222 -8.86 -0.79 10.13
N ILE A 223 -7.98 -1.75 9.79
CA ILE A 223 -7.79 -2.98 10.57
C ILE A 223 -7.24 -2.64 11.96
N LYS A 224 -6.21 -1.78 12.03
CA LYS A 224 -5.64 -1.33 13.30
C LYS A 224 -6.69 -0.65 14.16
N TYR A 225 -7.49 0.27 13.60
CA TYR A 225 -8.54 0.96 14.33
C TYR A 225 -9.61 0.01 14.88
N ALA A 226 -10.00 -1.00 14.11
CA ALA A 226 -10.92 -2.04 14.61
C ALA A 226 -10.30 -2.84 15.78
N ASN A 227 -9.04 -3.25 15.66
CA ASN A 227 -8.32 -3.98 16.71
C ASN A 227 -8.15 -3.14 18.00
N ASP A 228 -7.78 -1.86 17.86
CA ASP A 228 -7.61 -0.94 18.99
C ASP A 228 -8.92 -0.73 19.78
N ASN A 229 -10.06 -0.88 19.10
CA ASN A 229 -11.39 -0.77 19.68
C ASN A 229 -12.07 -2.12 19.99
N ASN A 230 -11.32 -3.22 20.00
CA ASN A 230 -11.81 -4.56 20.29
C ASN A 230 -12.97 -5.02 19.38
N VAL A 231 -12.90 -4.65 18.09
CA VAL A 231 -13.82 -5.11 17.05
C VAL A 231 -13.12 -6.15 16.19
N LYS A 232 -13.81 -7.28 15.96
CA LYS A 232 -13.32 -8.32 15.04
C LYS A 232 -13.21 -7.78 13.63
N VAL A 233 -12.29 -8.34 12.84
CA VAL A 233 -12.16 -8.06 11.41
C VAL A 233 -12.45 -9.32 10.62
N ASN A 234 -13.25 -9.19 9.58
CA ASN A 234 -13.53 -10.21 8.59
C ASN A 234 -12.80 -9.85 7.27
N PRO A 235 -11.62 -10.43 6.98
CA PRO A 235 -10.89 -10.17 5.75
C PRO A 235 -11.44 -10.96 4.55
N ASN A 236 -12.32 -11.93 4.76
CA ASN A 236 -12.81 -12.80 3.70
C ASN A 236 -14.03 -12.19 2.98
N PRO A 237 -13.90 -11.81 1.69
CA PRO A 237 -14.99 -11.15 0.96
C PRO A 237 -16.16 -12.05 0.62
N LYS A 238 -16.09 -13.38 0.87
CA LYS A 238 -17.19 -14.32 0.65
C LYS A 238 -18.23 -14.27 1.78
N TYR A 239 -17.82 -13.77 2.95
CA TYR A 239 -18.63 -13.80 4.18
C TYR A 239 -18.96 -12.38 4.66
N TYR A 240 -20.04 -12.29 5.42
CA TYR A 240 -20.48 -11.10 6.13
C TYR A 240 -20.85 -11.45 7.56
N ASP A 241 -20.18 -10.81 8.52
CA ASP A 241 -20.45 -10.97 9.96
C ASP A 241 -20.99 -9.64 10.52
N TYR A 242 -22.13 -9.68 11.19
CA TYR A 242 -22.72 -8.52 11.84
C TYR A 242 -21.92 -8.02 13.05
N ASP A 243 -21.04 -8.86 13.63
CA ASP A 243 -20.22 -8.55 14.80
C ASP A 243 -18.78 -8.16 14.45
N ALA A 244 -18.47 -8.01 13.16
CA ALA A 244 -17.14 -7.67 12.67
C ALA A 244 -17.14 -6.45 11.73
N LEU A 245 -15.99 -5.78 11.61
CA LEU A 245 -15.68 -4.95 10.46
C LEU A 245 -15.40 -5.87 9.27
N ASN A 246 -16.20 -5.77 8.22
CA ASN A 246 -16.06 -6.58 7.02
C ASN A 246 -15.24 -5.85 5.98
N LEU A 247 -14.21 -6.49 5.42
CA LEU A 247 -13.40 -5.89 4.37
C LEU A 247 -13.97 -6.19 2.98
N MET A 248 -13.85 -5.22 2.09
CA MET A 248 -14.19 -5.30 0.67
C MET A 248 -13.00 -4.84 -0.15
N TYR A 249 -12.82 -5.39 -1.34
CA TYR A 249 -11.68 -5.09 -2.18
C TYR A 249 -12.13 -4.63 -3.57
N PRO A 250 -11.44 -3.67 -4.20
CA PRO A 250 -11.62 -3.38 -5.61
C PRO A 250 -11.07 -4.54 -6.46
N GLU A 251 -11.48 -4.63 -7.72
CA GLU A 251 -11.00 -5.67 -8.66
C GLU A 251 -9.53 -5.51 -9.02
N LYS A 252 -9.01 -4.30 -8.91
CA LYS A 252 -7.60 -3.95 -9.08
C LYS A 252 -7.09 -3.32 -7.79
N ALA A 253 -5.81 -3.41 -7.53
CA ALA A 253 -5.15 -2.72 -6.43
C ALA A 253 -5.07 -1.20 -6.71
N ASP A 254 -6.23 -0.53 -6.72
CA ASP A 254 -6.43 0.86 -7.12
C ASP A 254 -7.31 1.58 -6.08
N PHE A 255 -6.75 2.56 -5.41
CA PHE A 255 -7.42 3.35 -4.36
C PHE A 255 -8.52 4.27 -4.91
N ILE A 256 -8.37 4.79 -6.13
CA ILE A 256 -9.42 5.59 -6.79
C ILE A 256 -10.62 4.71 -7.09
N MET A 257 -10.39 3.46 -7.52
CA MET A 257 -11.46 2.48 -7.71
C MET A 257 -12.19 2.20 -6.40
N SER A 258 -11.47 2.09 -5.27
CA SER A 258 -12.08 1.92 -3.94
C SER A 258 -13.01 3.09 -3.62
N SER A 259 -12.57 4.35 -3.82
CA SER A 259 -13.37 5.54 -3.57
C SER A 259 -14.58 5.64 -4.51
N ASN A 260 -14.41 5.29 -5.78
CA ASN A 260 -15.52 5.27 -6.76
C ASN A 260 -16.57 4.21 -6.40
N LYS A 261 -16.17 3.01 -5.96
CA LYS A 261 -17.10 1.96 -5.52
C LYS A 261 -17.83 2.34 -4.24
N TYR A 262 -17.15 2.99 -3.29
CA TYR A 262 -17.77 3.56 -2.11
C TYR A 262 -18.88 4.55 -2.49
N ASN A 263 -18.57 5.48 -3.38
CA ASN A 263 -19.52 6.49 -3.86
C ASN A 263 -20.71 5.89 -4.61
N ALA A 264 -20.47 4.89 -5.46
CA ALA A 264 -21.51 4.21 -6.24
C ALA A 264 -22.41 3.29 -5.40
N GLY A 265 -22.02 2.96 -4.16
CA GLY A 265 -22.73 1.99 -3.34
C GLY A 265 -22.76 0.60 -3.97
N THR A 266 -21.67 0.21 -4.67
CA THR A 266 -21.56 -1.10 -5.35
C THR A 266 -21.89 -2.22 -4.39
N GLN A 267 -22.78 -3.13 -4.80
CA GLN A 267 -23.27 -4.23 -3.98
C GLN A 267 -22.59 -5.55 -4.32
N GLU A 268 -22.29 -6.33 -3.29
CA GLU A 268 -21.79 -7.70 -3.39
C GLU A 268 -22.69 -8.66 -2.59
N LYS A 269 -22.88 -9.86 -3.11
CA LYS A 269 -23.60 -10.93 -2.42
C LYS A 269 -22.65 -11.71 -1.53
N ARG A 270 -22.95 -11.80 -0.24
CA ARG A 270 -22.12 -12.49 0.74
C ARG A 270 -22.93 -13.48 1.59
N ARG A 271 -22.31 -14.59 1.98
CA ARG A 271 -22.89 -15.54 2.92
C ARG A 271 -22.80 -14.98 4.34
N VAL A 272 -23.95 -14.95 5.05
CA VAL A 272 -24.01 -14.47 6.44
C VAL A 272 -23.32 -15.46 7.38
N VAL A 273 -22.49 -14.92 8.26
CA VAL A 273 -21.88 -15.63 9.40
C VAL A 273 -22.62 -15.24 10.67
N GLN A 274 -22.85 -16.21 11.54
CA GLN A 274 -23.43 -16.00 12.85
C GLN A 274 -22.77 -16.96 13.84
N ASN A 275 -22.34 -16.44 14.99
CA ASN A 275 -21.62 -17.23 15.99
C ASN A 275 -20.41 -18.01 15.42
N GLY A 276 -19.65 -17.38 14.51
CA GLY A 276 -18.46 -17.97 13.87
C GLY A 276 -18.74 -19.03 12.81
N LYS A 277 -20.01 -19.31 12.47
CA LYS A 277 -20.40 -20.29 11.46
C LYS A 277 -21.19 -19.66 10.32
N THR A 278 -20.98 -20.17 9.11
CA THR A 278 -21.78 -19.77 7.96
C THR A 278 -23.20 -20.24 8.11
N THR A 279 -24.17 -19.39 7.78
CA THR A 279 -25.60 -19.74 7.71
C THR A 279 -25.97 -20.13 6.28
N THR A 280 -27.22 -20.54 6.07
CA THR A 280 -27.79 -20.75 4.72
C THR A 280 -28.25 -19.44 4.05
N ARG A 281 -28.18 -18.32 4.77
CA ARG A 281 -28.67 -17.02 4.33
C ARG A 281 -27.55 -16.22 3.63
N ASP A 282 -27.86 -15.67 2.48
CA ASP A 282 -27.05 -14.67 1.80
C ASP A 282 -27.62 -13.27 2.07
N THR A 283 -26.78 -12.26 1.98
CA THR A 283 -27.16 -10.85 2.05
C THR A 283 -26.42 -10.04 0.99
N MET A 284 -27.04 -8.95 0.57
CA MET A 284 -26.37 -7.93 -0.27
C MET A 284 -25.72 -6.92 0.66
N VAL A 285 -24.45 -6.63 0.44
CA VAL A 285 -23.68 -5.64 1.19
C VAL A 285 -23.08 -4.61 0.25
N SER A 286 -22.98 -3.38 0.70
CA SER A 286 -22.26 -2.31 0.00
C SER A 286 -21.23 -1.68 0.93
N ALA A 287 -20.21 -1.04 0.36
CA ALA A 287 -19.23 -0.30 1.13
C ALA A 287 -19.91 0.85 1.89
N THR A 288 -19.76 0.85 3.21
CA THR A 288 -20.20 1.90 4.14
C THR A 288 -19.07 2.79 4.59
N MET A 289 -17.83 2.33 4.38
CA MET A 289 -16.58 3.02 4.67
C MET A 289 -15.60 2.79 3.53
N VAL A 290 -14.62 3.69 3.40
CA VAL A 290 -13.50 3.52 2.47
C VAL A 290 -12.19 3.85 3.16
N ALA A 291 -11.18 3.03 2.94
CA ALA A 291 -9.79 3.28 3.26
C ALA A 291 -9.06 3.74 2.00
N THR A 292 -8.41 4.91 2.03
CA THR A 292 -7.86 5.55 0.84
C THR A 292 -6.89 6.68 1.20
N TRP A 293 -6.16 7.18 0.21
CA TRP A 293 -5.32 8.38 0.33
C TRP A 293 -5.61 9.40 -0.78
N THR A 294 -4.96 10.56 -0.76
CA THR A 294 -5.18 11.63 -1.74
C THR A 294 -4.60 11.26 -3.12
N PRO A 295 -5.36 11.37 -4.22
CA PRO A 295 -6.65 12.10 -4.35
C PRO A 295 -7.92 11.28 -4.12
N GLY A 296 -7.84 10.04 -3.67
CA GLY A 296 -9.00 9.18 -3.45
C GLY A 296 -9.90 9.68 -2.32
N ASP A 297 -9.34 10.29 -1.26
CA ASP A 297 -10.07 10.93 -0.18
C ASP A 297 -10.93 12.11 -0.68
N ASP A 298 -10.37 12.95 -1.57
CA ASP A 298 -11.12 14.03 -2.23
C ASP A 298 -12.31 13.48 -3.05
N VAL A 299 -12.09 12.38 -3.78
CA VAL A 299 -13.15 11.68 -4.52
C VAL A 299 -14.25 11.16 -3.59
N ALA A 300 -13.87 10.52 -2.46
CA ALA A 300 -14.83 9.97 -1.50
C ALA A 300 -15.66 11.07 -0.84
N PHE A 301 -15.01 12.14 -0.34
CA PHE A 301 -15.71 13.25 0.31
C PHE A 301 -16.66 13.99 -0.63
N LYS A 302 -16.26 14.27 -1.87
CA LYS A 302 -17.10 14.96 -2.86
C LYS A 302 -18.24 14.10 -3.40
N GLY A 303 -18.11 12.78 -3.33
CA GLY A 303 -19.12 11.82 -3.76
C GLY A 303 -20.14 11.53 -2.66
N LYS A 304 -19.99 10.38 -1.99
CA LYS A 304 -20.90 9.96 -0.92
C LYS A 304 -20.76 10.79 0.36
N GLY A 305 -19.59 11.41 0.56
CA GLY A 305 -19.28 12.19 1.75
C GLY A 305 -18.87 11.31 2.93
N GLY A 306 -19.12 11.80 4.13
CA GLY A 306 -18.69 11.19 5.39
C GLY A 306 -17.72 12.07 6.16
N VAL A 307 -17.03 11.47 7.14
CA VAL A 307 -15.97 12.11 7.91
C VAL A 307 -14.75 11.23 7.98
N SER A 308 -13.59 11.81 8.24
CA SER A 308 -12.39 11.07 8.62
C SER A 308 -12.63 10.40 9.98
N ILE A 309 -12.75 9.08 10.00
CA ILE A 309 -12.92 8.28 11.21
C ILE A 309 -11.60 8.21 11.96
N ILE A 310 -10.54 7.89 11.25
CA ILE A 310 -9.16 7.74 11.72
C ILE A 310 -8.21 7.95 10.55
N SER A 311 -7.01 8.43 10.80
CA SER A 311 -6.00 8.67 9.78
C SER A 311 -4.58 8.45 10.31
N THR A 312 -3.60 8.58 9.43
CA THR A 312 -2.18 8.62 9.80
C THR A 312 -1.77 9.88 10.56
N LYS A 313 -2.70 10.82 10.80
CA LYS A 313 -2.48 11.92 11.73
C LYS A 313 -2.45 11.40 13.17
N GLU A 314 -3.37 10.50 13.53
CA GLU A 314 -3.41 9.83 14.82
C GLU A 314 -2.39 8.68 14.89
N TYR A 315 -2.10 8.02 13.76
CA TYR A 315 -1.10 6.93 13.65
C TYR A 315 0.16 7.42 12.93
N SER A 316 0.80 8.44 13.47
CA SER A 316 1.79 9.30 12.80
C SER A 316 3.08 8.61 12.35
N SER A 317 3.41 7.43 12.90
CA SER A 317 4.59 6.64 12.50
C SER A 317 4.29 5.53 11.51
N MET A 318 3.01 5.27 11.24
CA MET A 318 2.58 4.07 10.52
C MET A 318 2.98 4.08 9.04
N MET A 319 2.88 5.23 8.37
CA MET A 319 2.84 5.28 6.93
C MET A 319 3.94 6.14 6.32
N SER A 320 5.19 5.70 6.45
CA SER A 320 6.28 6.19 5.61
C SER A 320 6.23 5.53 4.24
N ASN A 321 6.95 6.08 3.26
CA ASN A 321 7.18 5.33 2.04
C ASN A 321 8.34 4.34 2.21
N ALA A 322 8.27 3.23 1.49
CA ALA A 322 9.30 2.21 1.40
C ALA A 322 9.84 2.18 -0.03
N ILE A 323 11.12 2.49 -0.20
CA ILE A 323 11.79 2.45 -1.51
C ILE A 323 12.48 1.09 -1.64
N ILE A 324 11.93 0.26 -2.52
CA ILE A 324 12.39 -1.10 -2.79
C ILE A 324 13.25 -1.11 -4.04
N VAL A 325 14.42 -1.71 -3.95
CA VAL A 325 15.36 -1.91 -5.04
C VAL A 325 15.89 -3.35 -5.04
N CYS A 326 16.51 -3.79 -6.14
CA CYS A 326 17.25 -5.04 -6.18
C CYS A 326 18.55 -4.91 -5.38
N LYS A 327 18.80 -5.84 -4.45
CA LYS A 327 20.00 -5.84 -3.58
C LYS A 327 21.29 -5.81 -4.40
N LYS A 328 21.39 -6.64 -5.44
CA LYS A 328 22.57 -6.68 -6.30
C LYS A 328 22.81 -5.33 -6.99
N TRP A 329 21.75 -4.76 -7.60
CA TRP A 329 21.84 -3.46 -8.25
C TRP A 329 22.27 -2.37 -7.25
N ALA A 330 21.65 -2.33 -6.08
CA ALA A 330 21.98 -1.34 -5.05
C ALA A 330 23.44 -1.46 -4.58
N ASN A 331 23.97 -2.66 -4.43
CA ASN A 331 25.36 -2.87 -4.05
C ASN A 331 26.35 -2.50 -5.17
N ASP A 332 26.02 -2.84 -6.42
CA ASP A 332 26.84 -2.49 -7.59
C ASP A 332 26.86 -0.95 -7.82
N HIS A 333 25.79 -0.25 -7.41
CA HIS A 333 25.60 1.21 -7.53
C HIS A 333 25.50 1.91 -6.17
N ARG A 334 26.26 1.44 -5.16
CA ARG A 334 26.16 1.93 -3.78
C ARG A 334 26.27 3.45 -3.68
N THR A 335 27.28 4.03 -4.32
CA THR A 335 27.49 5.50 -4.32
C THR A 335 26.29 6.23 -4.94
N ASP A 336 25.69 5.67 -5.99
CA ASP A 336 24.52 6.30 -6.63
C ASP A 336 23.29 6.24 -5.72
N VAL A 337 23.06 5.12 -5.00
CA VAL A 337 21.99 5.02 -4.01
C VAL A 337 22.20 6.00 -2.85
N GLU A 338 23.41 6.12 -2.33
CA GLU A 338 23.78 7.10 -1.30
C GLU A 338 23.59 8.55 -1.81
N ASN A 339 23.96 8.85 -3.05
CA ASN A 339 23.72 10.14 -3.70
C ASN A 339 22.20 10.42 -3.87
N ILE A 340 21.38 9.42 -4.20
CA ILE A 340 19.93 9.56 -4.22
C ILE A 340 19.41 9.97 -2.83
N ILE A 341 19.84 9.30 -1.77
CA ILE A 341 19.45 9.60 -0.39
C ILE A 341 19.86 11.04 -0.02
N MET A 342 21.09 11.46 -0.35
CA MET A 342 21.57 12.83 -0.10
C MET A 342 20.75 13.88 -0.84
N ALA A 343 20.45 13.66 -2.11
CA ALA A 343 19.64 14.57 -2.92
C ALA A 343 18.22 14.70 -2.34
N LEU A 344 17.63 13.59 -1.89
CA LEU A 344 16.32 13.60 -1.28
C LEU A 344 16.31 14.27 0.10
N ALA A 345 17.36 14.06 0.90
CA ALA A 345 17.52 14.75 2.18
C ALA A 345 17.59 16.27 1.99
N GLN A 346 18.37 16.74 1.00
CA GLN A 346 18.43 18.16 0.64
C GLN A 346 17.08 18.67 0.10
N ALA A 347 16.40 17.90 -0.74
CA ALA A 347 15.05 18.24 -1.21
C ALA A 347 14.07 18.38 -0.03
N GLY A 348 14.15 17.48 0.94
CA GLY A 348 13.38 17.54 2.18
C GLY A 348 13.64 18.84 2.95
N ASP A 349 14.90 19.21 3.14
CA ASP A 349 15.26 20.47 3.79
C ASP A 349 14.69 21.69 3.04
N GLN A 350 14.76 21.71 1.69
CA GLN A 350 14.20 22.81 0.90
C GLN A 350 12.68 22.91 1.06
N ILE A 351 11.95 21.83 0.87
CA ILE A 351 10.47 21.79 0.91
C ILE A 351 9.96 22.16 2.31
N ARG A 352 10.70 21.82 3.35
CA ARG A 352 10.29 22.06 4.74
C ARG A 352 10.60 23.47 5.22
N ASN A 353 11.67 24.09 4.75
CA ASN A 353 12.08 25.39 5.22
C ASN A 353 11.59 26.55 4.32
N PHE A 354 11.20 26.28 3.06
CA PHE A 354 10.83 27.32 2.10
C PHE A 354 9.49 27.03 1.43
N ASP A 355 8.53 27.94 1.61
CA ASP A 355 7.18 27.77 1.04
C ASP A 355 7.15 27.73 -0.48
N ASP A 356 7.99 28.50 -1.13
CA ASP A 356 8.12 28.48 -2.59
C ASP A 356 8.75 27.18 -3.12
N ALA A 357 9.67 26.55 -2.37
CA ALA A 357 10.18 25.21 -2.68
C ALA A 357 9.08 24.15 -2.55
N LYS A 358 8.26 24.26 -1.50
CA LYS A 358 7.07 23.43 -1.34
C LYS A 358 6.09 23.61 -2.50
N ARG A 359 5.77 24.86 -2.88
CA ARG A 359 4.91 25.14 -4.04
C ARG A 359 5.48 24.58 -5.32
N TYR A 360 6.78 24.74 -5.52
CA TYR A 360 7.47 24.19 -6.68
C TYR A 360 7.33 22.68 -6.74
N ALA A 361 7.61 21.94 -5.65
CA ALA A 361 7.46 20.49 -5.57
C ALA A 361 6.01 20.05 -5.85
N CYS A 362 5.02 20.70 -5.25
CA CYS A 362 3.61 20.43 -5.50
C CYS A 362 3.20 20.72 -6.96
N GLY A 363 3.78 21.74 -7.59
CA GLY A 363 3.57 22.06 -8.99
C GLY A 363 4.10 20.99 -9.95
N LEU A 364 5.17 20.28 -9.55
CA LEU A 364 5.73 19.17 -10.32
C LEU A 364 4.80 17.95 -10.33
N ASN A 365 3.97 17.74 -9.29
CA ASN A 365 2.98 16.67 -9.25
C ASN A 365 1.99 16.74 -10.42
N VAL A 366 1.65 17.93 -10.89
CA VAL A 366 0.81 18.13 -12.08
C VAL A 366 1.43 17.46 -13.31
N LYS A 367 2.76 17.59 -13.46
CA LYS A 367 3.50 16.98 -14.57
C LYS A 367 3.76 15.48 -14.35
N ILE A 368 4.02 15.06 -13.11
CA ILE A 368 4.38 13.67 -12.76
C ILE A 368 3.14 12.78 -12.75
N TYR A 369 2.05 13.26 -12.14
CA TYR A 369 0.83 12.47 -11.98
C TYR A 369 -0.20 12.70 -13.10
N GLY A 370 -0.08 13.80 -13.86
CA GLY A 370 -0.93 14.08 -15.01
C GLY A 370 -2.37 14.45 -14.66
N GLU A 371 -2.63 14.86 -13.42
CA GLU A 371 -3.96 15.22 -12.94
C GLU A 371 -3.91 16.33 -11.89
N LYS A 372 -5.08 16.98 -11.64
CA LYS A 372 -5.25 18.06 -10.68
C LYS A 372 -4.39 19.29 -11.05
N ASP A 373 -4.44 20.33 -10.24
CA ASP A 373 -3.67 21.55 -10.43
C ASP A 373 -2.71 21.80 -9.25
N LEU A 374 -1.86 22.82 -9.38
CA LEU A 374 -0.93 23.21 -8.32
C LEU A 374 -1.66 23.52 -7.01
N LYS A 375 -2.82 24.21 -7.10
CA LYS A 375 -3.57 24.59 -5.91
C LYS A 375 -4.02 23.35 -5.12
N PHE A 376 -4.56 22.36 -5.83
CA PHE A 376 -4.97 21.09 -5.22
C PHE A 376 -3.79 20.41 -4.51
N TRP A 377 -2.67 20.21 -5.21
CA TRP A 377 -1.50 19.52 -4.64
C TRP A 377 -0.86 20.29 -3.48
N TYR A 378 -0.81 21.63 -3.56
CA TYR A 378 -0.27 22.43 -2.48
C TYR A 378 -1.17 22.43 -1.23
N ASP A 379 -2.47 22.59 -1.43
CA ASP A 379 -3.43 22.62 -0.35
C ASP A 379 -3.48 21.26 0.37
N THR A 380 -3.57 20.16 -0.39
CA THR A 380 -3.64 18.81 0.16
C THR A 380 -2.32 18.36 0.82
N TYR A 381 -1.16 18.81 0.32
CA TYR A 381 0.10 18.58 1.03
C TYR A 381 0.07 19.17 2.45
N ASN A 382 -0.52 20.35 2.61
CA ASN A 382 -0.64 21.04 3.89
C ASN A 382 -1.86 20.60 4.72
N SER A 383 -2.64 19.62 4.28
CA SER A 383 -3.86 19.12 4.94
C SER A 383 -4.96 20.18 5.03
N ILE A 384 -5.82 20.24 4.02
CA ILE A 384 -6.96 21.18 4.02
C ILE A 384 -8.11 20.67 4.88
N PRO A 385 -8.71 21.53 5.72
CA PRO A 385 -9.95 21.19 6.38
C PRO A 385 -11.06 20.92 5.35
N TRP A 386 -11.71 19.75 5.43
CA TRP A 386 -12.94 19.46 4.70
C TRP A 386 -14.17 19.95 5.45
N ASN A 387 -14.17 19.70 6.76
CA ASN A 387 -15.15 20.21 7.73
C ASN A 387 -14.50 20.33 9.12
N SER A 388 -15.29 20.53 10.15
CA SER A 388 -14.77 20.69 11.52
C SER A 388 -14.02 19.49 12.09
N THR A 389 -14.19 18.30 11.49
CA THR A 389 -13.66 17.02 12.02
C THR A 389 -12.84 16.23 11.01
N SER A 390 -12.78 16.70 9.76
CA SER A 390 -12.16 15.98 8.64
C SER A 390 -11.25 16.89 7.84
N HIS A 391 -10.28 16.28 7.16
CA HIS A 391 -9.31 16.96 6.31
C HIS A 391 -9.05 16.13 5.04
N ILE A 392 -8.51 16.75 4.03
CA ILE A 392 -8.04 16.12 2.80
C ILE A 392 -6.53 16.29 2.75
N GLY A 393 -5.82 15.18 2.54
CA GLY A 393 -4.38 15.16 2.42
C GLY A 393 -3.66 15.29 3.77
N GLY A 394 -2.44 15.74 3.69
CA GLY A 394 -1.48 15.84 4.79
C GLY A 394 -0.30 14.92 4.57
N SER A 395 0.79 15.46 4.04
CA SER A 395 2.02 14.71 3.77
C SER A 395 3.24 15.46 4.27
N MET A 396 4.32 14.72 4.44
CA MET A 396 5.60 15.27 4.84
C MET A 396 6.73 14.56 4.08
N VAL A 397 7.65 15.34 3.54
CA VAL A 397 8.94 14.81 3.04
C VAL A 397 9.95 14.75 4.16
N TYR A 398 10.84 13.78 4.11
CA TYR A 398 11.93 13.62 5.07
C TYR A 398 13.16 14.40 4.65
N ASN A 399 13.81 15.04 5.62
CA ASN A 399 15.21 15.43 5.55
C ASN A 399 16.10 14.32 6.17
N LEU A 400 17.41 14.58 6.25
CA LEU A 400 18.35 13.58 6.78
C LEU A 400 18.05 13.20 8.23
N ALA A 401 17.68 14.18 9.08
CA ALA A 401 17.36 13.92 10.49
C ALA A 401 16.11 13.06 10.66
N ASP A 402 15.10 13.24 9.81
CA ASP A 402 13.90 12.41 9.84
C ASP A 402 14.19 10.98 9.39
N MET A 403 14.97 10.80 8.32
CA MET A 403 15.41 9.47 7.88
C MET A 403 16.19 8.76 8.99
N ALA A 404 17.13 9.49 9.63
CA ALA A 404 17.91 8.97 10.74
C ALA A 404 17.01 8.55 11.91
N ASN A 405 16.06 9.39 12.31
CA ASN A 405 15.14 9.10 13.39
C ASN A 405 14.23 7.91 13.08
N PHE A 406 13.73 7.80 11.84
CA PHE A 406 12.86 6.69 11.44
C PHE A 406 13.56 5.34 11.55
N TYR A 407 14.85 5.26 11.17
CA TYR A 407 15.64 4.03 11.22
C TYR A 407 16.42 3.80 12.52
N GLY A 408 16.22 4.64 13.55
CA GLY A 408 16.94 4.54 14.81
C GLY A 408 18.45 4.86 14.70
N LEU A 409 18.82 5.66 13.70
CA LEU A 409 20.19 6.14 13.46
C LEU A 409 20.42 7.54 14.05
N GLY A 410 19.33 8.23 14.42
CA GLY A 410 19.35 9.56 15.03
C GLY A 410 19.53 9.52 16.55
N GLU A 411 19.33 10.68 17.21
CA GLU A 411 19.53 10.86 18.65
C GLU A 411 18.68 9.93 19.52
N THR A 412 17.44 9.67 19.15
CA THR A 412 16.51 8.82 19.90
C THR A 412 16.92 7.35 19.92
N ARG A 413 17.70 6.90 18.94
CA ARG A 413 18.08 5.50 18.71
C ARG A 413 16.92 4.49 18.71
N GLN A 414 15.68 4.98 18.64
CA GLN A 414 14.49 4.15 18.54
C GLN A 414 14.26 3.79 17.07
N ASP A 415 14.39 2.53 16.72
CA ASP A 415 14.13 2.03 15.36
C ASP A 415 12.61 1.92 15.13
N ILE A 416 11.98 3.05 14.73
CA ILE A 416 10.56 3.16 14.46
C ILE A 416 10.19 2.26 13.27
N ALA A 417 11.00 2.28 12.23
CA ALA A 417 10.82 1.44 11.04
C ALA A 417 10.69 -0.04 11.41
N LYS A 418 11.58 -0.54 12.27
CA LYS A 418 11.54 -1.92 12.75
C LYS A 418 10.28 -2.21 13.56
N ALA A 419 9.94 -1.34 14.52
CA ALA A 419 8.78 -1.54 15.38
C ALA A 419 7.48 -1.60 14.57
N VAL A 420 7.29 -0.67 13.64
CA VAL A 420 6.12 -0.65 12.76
C VAL A 420 6.11 -1.87 11.84
N TYR A 421 7.22 -2.19 11.18
CA TYR A 421 7.32 -3.34 10.29
C TYR A 421 6.91 -4.64 10.99
N GLN A 422 7.52 -4.94 12.14
CA GLN A 422 7.24 -6.18 12.88
C GLN A 422 5.80 -6.25 13.38
N SER A 423 5.29 -5.16 13.96
CA SER A 423 3.92 -5.10 14.48
C SER A 423 2.87 -5.35 13.39
N PHE A 424 3.04 -4.73 12.21
CA PHE A 424 2.12 -4.92 11.11
C PHE A 424 2.31 -6.25 10.39
N ALA A 425 3.53 -6.75 10.24
CA ALA A 425 3.78 -8.09 9.70
C ALA A 425 3.12 -9.18 10.56
N ASP A 426 3.20 -9.06 11.89
CA ASP A 426 2.51 -9.97 12.82
C ASP A 426 0.98 -9.87 12.72
N MET A 427 0.44 -8.67 12.57
CA MET A 427 -0.99 -8.44 12.38
C MET A 427 -1.46 -9.03 11.05
N GLN A 428 -0.81 -8.66 9.94
CA GLN A 428 -1.16 -9.11 8.60
C GLN A 428 -1.03 -10.64 8.46
N SER A 429 0.00 -11.27 9.04
CA SER A 429 0.17 -12.73 9.01
C SER A 429 -0.97 -13.48 9.68
N LYS A 430 -1.65 -12.85 10.62
CA LYS A 430 -2.83 -13.42 11.28
C LYS A 430 -4.11 -13.25 10.47
N TYR A 431 -4.28 -12.14 9.74
CA TYR A 431 -5.45 -11.90 8.90
C TYR A 431 -5.32 -12.52 7.50
N TYR A 432 -4.11 -12.62 6.97
CA TYR A 432 -3.80 -13.08 5.62
C TYR A 432 -2.72 -14.18 5.64
N PRO A 433 -2.97 -15.31 6.35
CA PRO A 433 -1.95 -16.34 6.53
C PRO A 433 -1.44 -16.93 5.21
N GLU A 434 -2.29 -17.06 4.19
CA GLU A 434 -1.89 -17.58 2.89
C GLU A 434 -0.94 -16.65 2.11
N ASP A 435 -1.02 -15.32 2.35
CA ASP A 435 -0.19 -14.33 1.63
C ASP A 435 1.06 -13.96 2.42
N ILE A 436 0.93 -13.82 3.74
CA ILE A 436 1.94 -13.23 4.61
C ILE A 436 2.65 -14.24 5.51
N ALA A 437 2.15 -15.49 5.64
CA ALA A 437 2.83 -16.50 6.44
C ALA A 437 4.31 -16.67 5.98
N GLY A 438 5.24 -16.57 6.95
CA GLY A 438 6.67 -16.55 6.65
C GLY A 438 7.14 -15.26 5.96
N TYR A 439 6.58 -14.11 6.35
CA TYR A 439 7.08 -12.81 5.93
C TYR A 439 8.57 -12.66 6.22
N LEU A 440 9.25 -11.76 5.50
CA LEU A 440 10.68 -11.54 5.71
C LEU A 440 10.93 -10.91 7.07
N ASP A 441 11.93 -11.43 7.79
CA ASP A 441 12.47 -10.73 8.95
C ASP A 441 12.95 -9.33 8.56
N TYR A 442 12.75 -8.36 9.45
CA TYR A 442 13.09 -6.96 9.22
C TYR A 442 14.53 -6.78 8.69
N PHE A 443 15.50 -7.46 9.27
CA PHE A 443 16.91 -7.33 8.88
C PHE A 443 17.25 -7.97 7.53
N LYS A 444 16.35 -8.79 6.99
CA LYS A 444 16.44 -9.30 5.61
C LYS A 444 15.67 -8.41 4.63
N ALA A 445 14.63 -7.78 5.11
CA ALA A 445 13.76 -6.90 4.33
C ALA A 445 14.36 -5.50 4.13
N VAL A 446 15.07 -4.97 5.14
CA VAL A 446 15.56 -3.60 5.21
C VAL A 446 17.07 -3.57 5.34
N ASP A 447 17.74 -2.91 4.40
CA ASP A 447 19.18 -2.66 4.45
C ASP A 447 19.44 -1.17 4.68
N LYS A 448 19.50 -0.78 5.95
CA LYS A 448 19.76 0.60 6.35
C LYS A 448 21.23 1.03 6.25
N SER A 449 22.14 0.14 5.78
CA SER A 449 23.55 0.48 5.60
C SER A 449 23.78 1.61 4.58
N PHE A 450 22.87 1.75 3.62
CA PHE A 450 22.88 2.85 2.67
C PHE A 450 22.56 4.19 3.34
N SER A 451 21.56 4.24 4.23
CA SER A 451 21.26 5.44 5.04
C SER A 451 22.37 5.75 6.02
N MET A 452 23.02 4.73 6.63
CA MET A 452 24.17 4.90 7.51
C MET A 452 25.40 5.47 6.80
N GLY A 453 25.59 5.18 5.51
CA GLY A 453 26.69 5.73 4.71
C GLY A 453 26.54 7.23 4.44
N VAL A 454 25.34 7.79 4.65
CA VAL A 454 24.99 9.20 4.40
C VAL A 454 24.88 10.00 5.70
N ILE A 455 24.48 9.39 6.82
CA ILE A 455 24.36 9.98 8.16
C ILE A 455 25.75 10.01 8.84
#